data_6a164f1a5c9049ac1dc2b4fa929a5cd9
#
_entry.id   6a164f1a5c9049ac1dc2b4fa929a5cd9
#
_cell.length_a   1.000
_cell.length_b   1.000
_cell.length_c   1.000
_cell.angle_alpha   90.00
_cell.angle_beta   90.00
_cell.angle_gamma   90.00
#
_symmetry.space_group_name_H-M   'P 1'
#
loop_
_entity.id
_entity.type
_entity.pdbx_description
1 polymer ?
#
loop_
_entity_poly.entity_id
_entity_poly.type
_entity_poly.pdbx_seq_one_letter_code
_entity_poly.pdbx_strand_id
1 'polypeptide(L)'
;AAQGLIQRMPPDLLRLGLLGGLLGLDGTAVGQFMISRPLVAGALVGWAVGDMELGIGIGAVLELYILVSFPTGGARFPEGATATAVAVAVAAPFSGAGAVPLSFAVGLVWGQVGGASVNAQRHFNSLLIPEARSNTALSFPPGISHLIAIAVDFLRGSAVTMTGVLAGRLLIGSVIYWWPLPSSASTGLLLVGGAVSVGVLLHDLGGFR
;
A
#
# COMPACT_ATOMS: atom_id res chain seq x y z
N ALA A 1 21.36 -17.24 14.64
CA ALA A 1 19.94 -17.10 14.23
C ALA A 1 19.72 -15.82 13.39
N ALA A 2 20.18 -14.64 13.80
CA ALA A 2 19.98 -13.38 13.07
C ALA A 2 20.68 -13.34 11.70
N GLN A 3 21.90 -13.84 11.57
CA GLN A 3 22.64 -13.89 10.29
C GLN A 3 21.96 -14.78 9.25
N GLY A 4 21.34 -15.89 9.64
CA GLY A 4 20.58 -16.75 8.73
C GLY A 4 19.26 -16.14 8.26
N LEU A 5 18.67 -15.24 9.05
CA LEU A 5 17.47 -14.49 8.67
C LEU A 5 17.80 -13.42 7.63
N ILE A 6 18.91 -12.70 7.82
CA ILE A 6 19.38 -11.65 6.89
C ILE A 6 19.74 -12.25 5.51
N GLN A 7 20.37 -13.44 5.47
CA GLN A 7 20.68 -14.14 4.22
C GLN A 7 19.45 -14.64 3.44
N ARG A 8 18.29 -14.75 4.09
CA ARG A 8 17.02 -15.16 3.47
C ARG A 8 16.14 -13.98 3.07
N MET A 9 16.51 -12.75 3.43
CA MET A 9 15.76 -11.58 3.03
C MET A 9 15.96 -11.31 1.52
N PRO A 10 14.87 -11.02 0.78
CA PRO A 10 15.00 -10.59 -0.59
C PRO A 10 15.94 -9.38 -0.68
N PRO A 11 16.90 -9.35 -1.61
CA PRO A 11 17.91 -8.27 -1.68
C PRO A 11 17.28 -6.89 -1.97
N ASP A 12 16.08 -6.89 -2.49
CA ASP A 12 15.29 -5.70 -2.81
C ASP A 12 14.43 -5.19 -1.64
N LEU A 13 14.29 -5.99 -0.55
CA LEU A 13 13.34 -5.71 0.52
C LEU A 13 13.58 -4.35 1.20
N LEU A 14 14.84 -4.01 1.48
CA LEU A 14 15.16 -2.73 2.08
C LEU A 14 14.80 -1.55 1.16
N ARG A 15 15.12 -1.66 -0.12
CA ARG A 15 14.78 -0.66 -1.14
C ARG A 15 13.28 -0.47 -1.24
N LEU A 16 12.52 -1.57 -1.26
CA LEU A 16 11.05 -1.55 -1.26
C LEU A 16 10.47 -0.95 0.02
N GLY A 17 11.07 -1.25 1.17
CA GLY A 17 10.71 -0.64 2.44
C GLY A 17 10.92 0.87 2.45
N LEU A 18 12.09 1.35 2.00
CA LEU A 18 12.37 2.79 1.89
C LEU A 18 11.36 3.48 0.96
N LEU A 19 11.05 2.86 -0.19
CA LEU A 19 10.06 3.38 -1.12
C LEU A 19 8.67 3.42 -0.46
N GLY A 20 8.26 2.34 0.22
CA GLY A 20 7.00 2.29 0.95
C GLY A 20 6.88 3.34 2.04
N GLY A 21 7.98 3.64 2.73
CA GLY A 21 8.05 4.74 3.70
C GLY A 21 7.84 6.11 3.06
N LEU A 22 8.49 6.38 1.93
CA LEU A 22 8.33 7.63 1.18
C LEU A 22 6.91 7.80 0.63
N LEU A 23 6.35 6.73 0.05
CA LEU A 23 4.97 6.74 -0.45
C LEU A 23 3.96 6.92 0.69
N GLY A 24 4.22 6.31 1.85
CA GLY A 24 3.41 6.51 3.05
C GLY A 24 3.40 7.97 3.50
N LEU A 25 4.58 8.61 3.56
CA LEU A 25 4.70 10.03 3.91
C LEU A 25 3.92 10.95 2.97
N ASP A 26 4.00 10.71 1.65
CA ASP A 26 3.26 11.52 0.67
C ASP A 26 1.74 11.40 0.86
N GLY A 27 1.27 10.22 1.28
CA GLY A 27 -0.16 9.99 1.52
C GLY A 27 -0.70 10.62 2.80
N THR A 28 0.16 10.95 3.77
CA THR A 28 -0.28 11.28 5.14
C THR A 28 0.28 12.58 5.70
N ALA A 29 1.58 12.87 5.54
CA ALA A 29 2.27 13.86 6.35
C ALA A 29 3.07 14.90 5.57
N VAL A 30 3.76 14.53 4.49
CA VAL A 30 4.73 15.39 3.81
C VAL A 30 4.51 15.40 2.31
N GLY A 31 4.41 16.58 1.74
CA GLY A 31 4.41 16.80 0.30
C GLY A 31 3.02 16.75 -0.32
N GLN A 32 2.34 15.63 -0.22
CA GLN A 32 1.04 15.39 -0.87
C GLN A 32 1.09 15.68 -2.39
N PHE A 33 2.19 15.22 -3.03
CA PHE A 33 2.45 15.40 -4.46
C PHE A 33 1.69 14.38 -5.32
N MET A 34 0.82 13.57 -4.73
CA MET A 34 0.08 12.48 -5.38
C MET A 34 0.99 11.32 -5.86
N ILE A 35 2.22 11.22 -5.40
CA ILE A 35 3.08 10.08 -5.72
C ILE A 35 2.62 8.79 -5.01
N SER A 36 1.84 8.92 -3.96
CA SER A 36 1.15 7.83 -3.26
C SER A 36 -0.07 7.28 -4.00
N ARG A 37 -0.49 7.90 -5.12
CA ARG A 37 -1.57 7.38 -5.97
C ARG A 37 -1.15 6.04 -6.60
N PRO A 38 -2.03 5.03 -6.65
CA PRO A 38 -1.70 3.70 -7.13
C PRO A 38 -0.99 3.68 -8.49
N LEU A 39 -1.41 4.48 -9.45
CA LEU A 39 -0.78 4.54 -10.77
C LEU A 39 0.69 4.99 -10.69
N VAL A 40 0.96 6.04 -9.91
CA VAL A 40 2.32 6.60 -9.77
C VAL A 40 3.18 5.72 -8.89
N ALA A 41 2.64 5.26 -7.77
CA ALA A 41 3.30 4.31 -6.88
C ALA A 41 3.67 3.01 -7.62
N GLY A 42 2.77 2.52 -8.49
CA GLY A 42 3.00 1.36 -9.33
C GLY A 42 4.19 1.55 -10.27
N ALA A 43 4.28 2.69 -10.95
CA ALA A 43 5.42 3.01 -11.81
C ALA A 43 6.74 3.07 -11.03
N LEU A 44 6.75 3.70 -9.85
CA LEU A 44 7.93 3.83 -8.99
C LEU A 44 8.40 2.47 -8.45
N VAL A 45 7.47 1.65 -7.95
CA VAL A 45 7.81 0.32 -7.45
C VAL A 45 8.19 -0.63 -8.59
N GLY A 46 7.50 -0.55 -9.75
CA GLY A 46 7.84 -1.27 -10.95
C GLY A 46 9.27 -0.96 -11.42
N TRP A 47 9.64 0.32 -11.45
CA TRP A 47 11.02 0.73 -11.71
C TRP A 47 11.99 0.13 -10.69
N ALA A 48 11.64 0.14 -9.42
CA ALA A 48 12.50 -0.39 -8.36
C ALA A 48 12.70 -1.92 -8.44
N VAL A 49 11.72 -2.67 -8.94
CA VAL A 49 11.83 -4.14 -9.14
C VAL A 49 12.35 -4.52 -10.54
N GLY A 50 12.52 -3.54 -11.45
CA GLY A 50 13.02 -3.75 -12.81
C GLY A 50 11.94 -4.14 -13.82
N ASP A 51 10.65 -3.95 -13.50
CA ASP A 51 9.51 -4.21 -14.38
C ASP A 51 8.47 -3.07 -14.25
N MET A 52 8.73 -1.98 -14.98
CA MET A 52 7.88 -0.80 -14.94
C MET A 52 6.50 -1.05 -15.58
N GLU A 53 6.44 -1.91 -16.60
CA GLU A 53 5.19 -2.25 -17.29
C GLU A 53 4.24 -2.99 -16.34
N LEU A 54 4.74 -3.99 -15.62
CA LEU A 54 4.02 -4.68 -14.55
C LEU A 54 3.52 -3.69 -13.49
N GLY A 55 4.41 -2.78 -13.06
CA GLY A 55 4.08 -1.79 -12.03
C GLY A 55 2.97 -0.84 -12.45
N ILE A 56 3.05 -0.27 -13.66
CA ILE A 56 2.02 0.61 -14.22
C ILE A 56 0.71 -0.15 -14.39
N GLY A 57 0.75 -1.37 -14.93
CA GLY A 57 -0.45 -2.20 -15.13
C GLY A 57 -1.20 -2.49 -13.83
N ILE A 58 -0.51 -2.95 -12.80
CA ILE A 58 -1.10 -3.19 -11.48
C ILE A 58 -1.59 -1.88 -10.85
N GLY A 59 -0.78 -0.81 -10.94
CA GLY A 59 -1.13 0.50 -10.40
C GLY A 59 -2.39 1.09 -11.04
N ALA A 60 -2.52 0.98 -12.37
CA ALA A 60 -3.70 1.46 -13.09
C ALA A 60 -4.98 0.73 -12.66
N VAL A 61 -4.93 -0.59 -12.52
CA VAL A 61 -6.10 -1.36 -12.07
C VAL A 61 -6.44 -1.04 -10.61
N LEU A 62 -5.44 -0.94 -9.72
CA LEU A 62 -5.65 -0.54 -8.32
C LEU A 62 -6.23 0.87 -8.20
N GLU A 63 -5.79 1.80 -9.06
CA GLU A 63 -6.38 3.14 -9.11
C GLU A 63 -7.90 3.08 -9.34
N LEU A 64 -8.35 2.24 -10.29
CA LEU A 64 -9.78 2.04 -10.55
C LEU A 64 -10.52 1.44 -9.35
N TYR A 65 -9.91 0.46 -8.67
CA TYR A 65 -10.52 -0.17 -7.48
C TYR A 65 -10.67 0.80 -6.30
N ILE A 66 -9.76 1.76 -6.17
CA ILE A 66 -9.73 2.68 -5.02
C ILE A 66 -10.45 4.00 -5.32
N LEU A 67 -10.88 4.24 -6.56
CA LEU A 67 -11.60 5.46 -6.96
C LEU A 67 -12.82 5.76 -6.09
N VAL A 68 -13.52 4.74 -5.59
CA VAL A 68 -14.70 4.89 -4.73
C VAL A 68 -14.32 5.23 -3.28
N SER A 69 -13.07 5.00 -2.90
CA SER A 69 -12.59 5.18 -1.53
C SER A 69 -12.00 6.57 -1.34
N PHE A 70 -12.83 7.55 -1.02
CA PHE A 70 -12.35 8.91 -0.71
C PHE A 70 -11.93 9.03 0.75
N PRO A 71 -10.71 9.53 1.02
CA PRO A 71 -10.25 9.81 2.37
C PRO A 71 -10.93 11.08 2.92
N THR A 72 -12.21 10.97 3.31
CA THR A 72 -12.96 12.08 3.88
C THR A 72 -13.01 12.00 5.40
N GLY A 73 -12.54 13.05 6.07
CA GLY A 73 -12.57 13.16 7.52
C GLY A 73 -11.78 12.05 8.22
N GLY A 74 -12.33 11.46 9.28
CA GLY A 74 -11.73 10.34 10.02
C GLY A 74 -12.10 8.94 9.47
N ALA A 75 -12.59 8.85 8.22
CA ALA A 75 -13.01 7.58 7.64
C ALA A 75 -11.84 6.61 7.49
N ARG A 76 -12.12 5.33 7.71
CA ARG A 76 -11.18 4.24 7.43
C ARG A 76 -11.24 3.92 5.94
N PHE A 77 -10.10 3.96 5.28
CA PHE A 77 -9.96 3.62 3.86
C PHE A 77 -8.70 2.80 3.62
N PRO A 78 -8.68 1.98 2.56
CA PRO A 78 -7.48 1.25 2.17
C PRO A 78 -6.36 2.22 1.78
N GLU A 79 -5.15 1.98 2.24
CA GLU A 79 -3.98 2.76 1.82
C GLU A 79 -3.52 2.32 0.43
N GLY A 80 -3.80 3.14 -0.58
CA GLY A 80 -3.52 2.81 -1.98
C GLY A 80 -2.04 2.62 -2.27
N ALA A 81 -1.18 3.44 -1.66
CA ALA A 81 0.27 3.32 -1.78
C ALA A 81 0.78 1.96 -1.32
N THR A 82 0.38 1.53 -0.12
CA THR A 82 0.74 0.22 0.44
C THR A 82 0.17 -0.93 -0.39
N ALA A 83 -1.11 -0.84 -0.79
CA ALA A 83 -1.73 -1.85 -1.65
C ALA A 83 -0.92 -2.07 -2.93
N THR A 84 -0.54 -0.97 -3.60
CA THR A 84 0.18 -1.01 -4.87
C THR A 84 1.62 -1.48 -4.67
N ALA A 85 2.32 -0.94 -3.69
CA ALA A 85 3.72 -1.31 -3.43
C ALA A 85 3.85 -2.81 -3.15
N VAL A 86 2.93 -3.36 -2.33
CA VAL A 86 2.92 -4.79 -2.03
C VAL A 86 2.51 -5.61 -3.24
N ALA A 87 1.45 -5.24 -3.98
CA ALA A 87 1.01 -5.99 -5.14
C ALA A 87 2.11 -6.12 -6.20
N VAL A 88 2.76 -5.01 -6.57
CA VAL A 88 3.83 -4.98 -7.58
C VAL A 88 5.05 -5.77 -7.10
N ALA A 89 5.52 -5.50 -5.88
CA ALA A 89 6.71 -6.14 -5.33
C ALA A 89 6.53 -7.65 -5.12
N VAL A 90 5.31 -8.08 -4.84
CA VAL A 90 4.98 -9.50 -4.69
C VAL A 90 4.84 -10.18 -6.05
N ALA A 91 4.28 -9.51 -7.08
CA ALA A 91 4.13 -10.08 -8.42
C ALA A 91 5.47 -10.30 -9.12
N ALA A 92 6.40 -9.35 -8.99
CA ALA A 92 7.62 -9.27 -9.78
C ALA A 92 8.48 -10.55 -9.85
N PRO A 93 8.69 -11.32 -8.77
CA PRO A 93 9.49 -12.54 -8.83
C PRO A 93 8.76 -13.77 -9.38
N PHE A 94 7.46 -13.67 -9.68
CA PHE A 94 6.66 -14.79 -10.12
C PHE A 94 6.23 -14.66 -11.58
N SER A 95 6.06 -15.79 -12.25
CA SER A 95 5.57 -15.91 -13.62
C SER A 95 4.29 -16.75 -13.66
N GLY A 96 3.54 -16.64 -14.78
CA GLY A 96 2.33 -17.40 -15.00
C GLY A 96 1.05 -16.64 -14.70
N ALA A 97 -0.08 -17.25 -15.07
CA ALA A 97 -1.41 -16.61 -15.08
C ALA A 97 -1.89 -16.15 -13.69
N GLY A 98 -1.42 -16.79 -12.63
CA GLY A 98 -1.80 -16.49 -11.24
C GLY A 98 -0.96 -15.37 -10.59
N ALA A 99 0.19 -15.00 -11.15
CA ALA A 99 1.12 -14.07 -10.50
C ALA A 99 0.47 -12.71 -10.20
N VAL A 100 -0.10 -12.06 -11.20
CA VAL A 100 -0.72 -10.74 -11.05
C VAL A 100 -2.00 -10.79 -10.22
N PRO A 101 -3.01 -11.66 -10.49
CA PRO A 101 -4.26 -11.65 -9.73
C PRO A 101 -4.07 -12.02 -8.25
N LEU A 102 -3.20 -12.98 -7.94
CA LEU A 102 -2.91 -13.33 -6.54
C LEU A 102 -2.19 -12.19 -5.81
N SER A 103 -1.19 -11.58 -6.45
CA SER A 103 -0.47 -10.44 -5.88
C SER A 103 -1.36 -9.22 -5.72
N PHE A 104 -2.28 -9.00 -6.65
CA PHE A 104 -3.29 -7.97 -6.56
C PHE A 104 -4.21 -8.17 -5.35
N ALA A 105 -4.71 -9.40 -5.14
CA ALA A 105 -5.52 -9.74 -3.98
C ALA A 105 -4.75 -9.53 -2.66
N VAL A 106 -3.48 -9.94 -2.59
CA VAL A 106 -2.60 -9.67 -1.44
C VAL A 106 -2.47 -8.16 -1.23
N GLY A 107 -2.25 -7.38 -2.28
CA GLY A 107 -2.16 -5.93 -2.22
C GLY A 107 -3.43 -5.28 -1.65
N LEU A 108 -4.62 -5.70 -2.09
CA LEU A 108 -5.89 -5.21 -1.56
C LEU A 108 -6.03 -5.48 -0.05
N VAL A 109 -5.71 -6.69 0.39
CA VAL A 109 -5.73 -7.04 1.82
C VAL A 109 -4.72 -6.20 2.58
N TRP A 110 -3.51 -6.03 2.03
CA TRP A 110 -2.46 -5.25 2.69
C TRP A 110 -2.76 -3.75 2.70
N GLY A 111 -3.49 -3.26 1.72
CA GLY A 111 -4.04 -1.91 1.73
C GLY A 111 -4.96 -1.64 2.93
N GLN A 112 -5.74 -2.64 3.37
CA GLN A 112 -6.54 -2.54 4.60
C GLN A 112 -5.66 -2.48 5.85
N VAL A 113 -4.59 -3.29 5.88
CA VAL A 113 -3.59 -3.26 6.97
C VAL A 113 -2.90 -1.89 7.01
N GLY A 114 -2.52 -1.36 5.83
CA GLY A 114 -1.98 -0.01 5.68
C GLY A 114 -2.93 1.05 6.23
N GLY A 115 -4.19 1.05 5.81
CA GLY A 115 -5.22 1.97 6.30
C GLY A 115 -5.44 1.88 7.81
N ALA A 116 -5.45 0.66 8.37
CA ALA A 116 -5.53 0.47 9.82
C ALA A 116 -4.31 1.05 10.55
N SER A 117 -3.11 0.88 9.97
CA SER A 117 -1.87 1.43 10.53
C SER A 117 -1.84 2.96 10.49
N VAL A 118 -2.40 3.59 9.44
CA VAL A 118 -2.59 5.06 9.37
C VAL A 118 -3.48 5.56 10.51
N ASN A 119 -4.57 4.84 10.81
CA ASN A 119 -5.43 5.21 11.94
C ASN A 119 -4.71 5.11 13.29
N ALA A 120 -3.90 4.05 13.49
CA ALA A 120 -3.06 3.92 14.67
C ALA A 120 -2.04 5.07 14.76
N GLN A 121 -1.43 5.45 13.64
CA GLN A 121 -0.52 6.59 13.55
C GLN A 121 -1.20 7.91 13.91
N ARG A 122 -2.42 8.16 13.43
CA ARG A 122 -3.20 9.36 13.79
C ARG A 122 -3.45 9.42 15.30
N HIS A 123 -3.78 8.29 15.91
CA HIS A 123 -3.95 8.20 17.36
C HIS A 123 -2.63 8.48 18.09
N PHE A 124 -1.52 7.90 17.64
CA PHE A 124 -0.19 8.19 18.19
C PHE A 124 0.16 9.68 18.07
N ASN A 125 -0.09 10.30 16.92
CA ASN A 125 0.18 11.72 16.71
C ASN A 125 -0.64 12.61 17.66
N SER A 126 -1.86 12.21 18.04
CA SER A 126 -2.65 12.96 19.02
C SER A 126 -2.01 12.99 20.42
N LEU A 127 -1.20 11.99 20.76
CA LEU A 127 -0.45 11.96 22.03
C LEU A 127 0.77 12.88 22.03
N LEU A 128 1.26 13.28 20.83
CA LEU A 128 2.40 14.19 20.70
C LEU A 128 2.00 15.67 20.78
N ILE A 129 0.69 15.97 20.75
CA ILE A 129 0.17 17.33 20.83
C ILE A 129 -0.11 17.62 22.30
N PRO A 130 0.55 18.63 22.91
CA PRO A 130 0.24 19.04 24.28
C PRO A 130 -1.13 19.72 24.30
N GLU A 131 -2.19 18.99 24.58
CA GLU A 131 -3.45 19.61 24.93
C GLU A 131 -3.42 20.05 26.39
N ALA A 132 -3.89 21.26 26.66
CA ALA A 132 -3.96 21.85 27.99
C ALA A 132 -4.84 21.05 28.99
N ARG A 133 -5.40 19.93 28.61
CA ARG A 133 -6.34 19.11 29.38
C ARG A 133 -5.86 17.71 29.76
N SER A 134 -4.72 17.25 29.28
CA SER A 134 -4.28 15.87 29.53
C SER A 134 -2.90 15.82 30.16
N ASN A 135 -2.84 15.28 31.38
CA ASN A 135 -1.57 14.95 32.05
C ASN A 135 -0.81 13.78 31.40
N THR A 136 -1.29 13.25 30.28
CA THR A 136 -0.72 12.10 29.57
C THR A 136 -0.01 12.49 28.26
N ALA A 137 -0.01 13.77 27.88
CA ALA A 137 0.69 14.23 26.69
C ALA A 137 2.21 14.17 26.88
N LEU A 138 2.92 13.60 25.89
CA LEU A 138 4.37 13.68 25.83
C LEU A 138 4.74 15.13 25.54
N SER A 139 5.31 15.84 26.52
CA SER A 139 5.59 17.28 26.44
C SER A 139 6.89 17.53 25.67
N PHE A 140 6.82 17.50 24.33
CA PHE A 140 7.91 17.92 23.45
C PHE A 140 7.63 19.30 22.83
N PRO A 141 8.67 20.08 22.51
CA PRO A 141 8.50 21.27 21.67
C PRO A 141 7.81 20.92 20.34
N PRO A 142 6.92 21.78 19.80
CA PRO A 142 6.13 21.47 18.60
C PRO A 142 6.96 21.00 17.39
N GLY A 143 8.15 21.56 17.18
CA GLY A 143 9.04 21.14 16.11
C GLY A 143 9.58 19.72 16.27
N ILE A 144 9.88 19.31 17.51
CA ILE A 144 10.34 17.95 17.81
C ILE A 144 9.18 16.95 17.66
N SER A 145 7.99 17.29 18.15
CA SER A 145 6.79 16.48 17.98
C SER A 145 6.51 16.22 16.50
N HIS A 146 6.65 17.22 15.66
CA HIS A 146 6.45 17.12 14.23
C HIS A 146 7.49 16.19 13.56
N LEU A 147 8.75 16.32 13.89
CA LEU A 147 9.82 15.46 13.38
C LEU A 147 9.62 13.99 13.81
N ILE A 148 9.22 13.77 15.07
CA ILE A 148 8.88 12.42 15.56
C ILE A 148 7.72 11.84 14.76
N ALA A 149 6.65 12.62 14.53
CA ALA A 149 5.50 12.17 13.77
C ALA A 149 5.87 11.75 12.34
N ILE A 150 6.71 12.54 11.64
CA ILE A 150 7.21 12.21 10.30
C ILE A 150 8.08 10.95 10.33
N ALA A 151 9.01 10.84 11.27
CA ALA A 151 9.90 9.68 11.37
C ALA A 151 9.12 8.38 11.64
N VAL A 152 8.15 8.43 12.57
CA VAL A 152 7.32 7.28 12.89
C VAL A 152 6.43 6.90 11.71
N ASP A 153 5.90 7.87 10.96
CA ASP A 153 5.09 7.59 9.78
C ASP A 153 5.92 6.94 8.64
N PHE A 154 7.13 7.43 8.40
CA PHE A 154 8.06 6.81 7.48
C PHE A 154 8.37 5.35 7.87
N LEU A 155 8.71 5.12 9.14
CA LEU A 155 8.99 3.77 9.66
C LEU A 155 7.76 2.86 9.55
N ARG A 156 6.56 3.39 9.82
CA ARG A 156 5.29 2.68 9.63
C ARG A 156 5.12 2.22 8.19
N GLY A 157 5.21 3.15 7.23
CA GLY A 157 5.07 2.85 5.81
C GLY A 157 6.10 1.82 5.33
N SER A 158 7.36 1.97 5.79
CA SER A 158 8.43 1.01 5.50
C SER A 158 8.12 -0.38 6.06
N ALA A 159 7.74 -0.46 7.34
CA ALA A 159 7.46 -1.74 8.01
C ALA A 159 6.25 -2.45 7.42
N VAL A 160 5.15 -1.72 7.15
CA VAL A 160 3.94 -2.28 6.54
C VAL A 160 4.25 -2.81 5.13
N THR A 161 5.00 -2.08 4.32
CA THR A 161 5.39 -2.54 2.99
C THR A 161 6.29 -3.78 3.06
N MET A 162 7.34 -3.76 3.89
CA MET A 162 8.25 -4.90 4.03
C MET A 162 7.54 -6.17 4.51
N THR A 163 6.69 -6.07 5.52
CA THR A 163 5.91 -7.21 6.02
C THR A 163 4.93 -7.73 4.99
N GLY A 164 4.30 -6.85 4.19
CA GLY A 164 3.42 -7.23 3.10
C GLY A 164 4.13 -7.97 1.98
N VAL A 165 5.31 -7.50 1.58
CA VAL A 165 6.14 -8.16 0.57
C VAL A 165 6.58 -9.54 1.04
N LEU A 166 7.07 -9.66 2.29
CA LEU A 166 7.48 -10.95 2.84
C LEU A 166 6.33 -11.94 2.93
N ALA A 167 5.21 -11.54 3.54
CA ALA A 167 4.05 -12.39 3.69
C ALA A 167 3.45 -12.78 2.33
N GLY A 168 3.35 -11.82 1.40
CA GLY A 168 2.80 -12.04 0.07
C GLY A 168 3.65 -12.98 -0.77
N ARG A 169 4.98 -12.81 -0.79
CA ARG A 169 5.88 -13.72 -1.52
C ARG A 169 5.84 -15.13 -0.97
N LEU A 170 5.78 -15.30 0.35
CA LEU A 170 5.64 -16.62 0.98
C LEU A 170 4.30 -17.27 0.61
N LEU A 171 3.21 -16.51 0.71
CA LEU A 171 1.88 -17.00 0.38
C LEU A 171 1.78 -17.42 -1.10
N ILE A 172 2.18 -16.51 -2.00
CA ILE A 172 2.06 -16.80 -3.45
C ILE A 172 2.98 -17.95 -3.85
N GLY A 173 4.20 -17.99 -3.34
CA GLY A 173 5.11 -19.12 -3.61
C GLY A 173 4.53 -20.49 -3.25
N SER A 174 3.61 -20.54 -2.28
CA SER A 174 2.93 -21.79 -1.90
C SER A 174 1.68 -22.13 -2.72
N VAL A 175 1.00 -21.11 -3.29
CA VAL A 175 -0.32 -21.31 -3.93
C VAL A 175 -0.33 -21.09 -5.45
N ILE A 176 0.69 -20.48 -6.02
CA ILE A 176 0.69 -20.09 -7.44
C ILE A 176 0.52 -21.29 -8.39
N TYR A 177 1.07 -22.44 -8.03
CA TYR A 177 0.97 -23.67 -8.83
C TYR A 177 -0.45 -24.26 -8.89
N TRP A 178 -1.33 -23.85 -7.99
CA TRP A 178 -2.72 -24.30 -7.92
C TRP A 178 -3.69 -23.36 -8.65
N TRP A 179 -3.17 -22.30 -9.28
CA TRP A 179 -4.01 -21.31 -9.96
C TRP A 179 -4.71 -21.95 -11.17
N PRO A 180 -6.06 -22.01 -11.19
CA PRO A 180 -6.77 -22.81 -12.19
C PRO A 180 -7.11 -22.07 -13.48
N LEU A 181 -6.94 -20.73 -13.51
CA LEU A 181 -7.43 -19.91 -14.61
C LEU A 181 -6.35 -19.59 -15.64
N PRO A 182 -6.67 -19.57 -16.95
CA PRO A 182 -5.76 -19.10 -17.98
C PRO A 182 -5.53 -17.57 -17.86
N SER A 183 -4.48 -17.08 -18.49
CA SER A 183 -4.08 -15.65 -18.40
C SER A 183 -5.19 -14.70 -18.82
N SER A 184 -5.93 -15.01 -19.87
CA SER A 184 -7.05 -14.17 -20.36
C SER A 184 -8.18 -14.03 -19.33
N ALA A 185 -8.56 -15.11 -18.67
CA ALA A 185 -9.58 -15.09 -17.61
C ALA A 185 -9.06 -14.35 -16.37
N SER A 186 -7.79 -14.55 -16.01
CA SER A 186 -7.13 -13.85 -14.90
C SER A 186 -7.11 -12.34 -15.09
N THR A 187 -6.73 -11.88 -16.28
CA THR A 187 -6.77 -10.45 -16.63
C THR A 187 -8.20 -9.93 -16.67
N GLY A 188 -9.13 -10.71 -17.23
CA GLY A 188 -10.54 -10.37 -17.27
C GLY A 188 -11.15 -10.10 -15.89
N LEU A 189 -10.84 -10.93 -14.89
CA LEU A 189 -11.29 -10.74 -13.50
C LEU A 189 -10.84 -9.41 -12.91
N LEU A 190 -9.57 -9.04 -13.14
CA LEU A 190 -9.03 -7.76 -12.65
C LEU A 190 -9.74 -6.57 -13.30
N LEU A 191 -9.94 -6.61 -14.60
CA LEU A 191 -10.60 -5.54 -15.35
C LEU A 191 -12.08 -5.40 -14.97
N VAL A 192 -12.79 -6.52 -14.79
CA VAL A 192 -14.20 -6.50 -14.34
C VAL A 192 -14.32 -5.86 -12.96
N GLY A 193 -13.45 -6.18 -12.01
CA GLY A 193 -13.47 -5.54 -10.70
C GLY A 193 -13.23 -4.03 -10.76
N GLY A 194 -12.29 -3.58 -11.59
CA GLY A 194 -12.06 -2.16 -11.85
C GLY A 194 -13.30 -1.48 -12.48
N ALA A 195 -13.91 -2.12 -13.46
CA ALA A 195 -15.12 -1.61 -14.11
C ALA A 195 -16.32 -1.50 -13.15
N VAL A 196 -16.48 -2.47 -12.25
CA VAL A 196 -17.50 -2.43 -11.19
C VAL A 196 -17.27 -1.23 -10.28
N SER A 197 -16.05 -0.95 -9.86
CA SER A 197 -15.73 0.21 -9.02
C SER A 197 -16.07 1.52 -9.72
N VAL A 198 -15.74 1.65 -11.00
CA VAL A 198 -16.14 2.83 -11.81
C VAL A 198 -17.67 2.92 -11.92
N GLY A 199 -18.38 1.81 -12.12
CA GLY A 199 -19.83 1.76 -12.17
C GLY A 199 -20.48 2.22 -10.87
N VAL A 200 -19.96 1.81 -9.72
CA VAL A 200 -20.42 2.26 -8.39
C VAL A 200 -20.20 3.78 -8.25
N LEU A 201 -19.03 4.28 -8.62
CA LEU A 201 -18.74 5.72 -8.57
C LEU A 201 -19.72 6.53 -9.43
N LEU A 202 -19.96 6.10 -10.66
CA LEU A 202 -20.91 6.78 -11.56
C LEU A 202 -22.34 6.73 -11.04
N HIS A 203 -22.77 5.62 -10.43
CA HIS A 203 -24.06 5.50 -9.77
C HIS A 203 -24.18 6.50 -8.62
N ASP A 204 -23.18 6.59 -7.74
CA ASP A 204 -23.19 7.49 -6.60
C ASP A 204 -23.20 8.97 -7.04
N LEU A 205 -22.42 9.31 -8.06
CA LEU A 205 -22.44 10.67 -8.64
C LEU A 205 -23.77 10.99 -9.34
N GLY A 206 -24.43 10.00 -9.97
CA GLY A 206 -25.72 10.15 -10.60
C GLY A 206 -26.91 10.30 -9.62
N GLY A 207 -26.75 9.79 -8.41
CA GLY A 207 -27.77 9.88 -7.33
C GLY A 207 -27.93 11.27 -6.71
N PHE A 208 -27.05 12.20 -7.04
CA PHE A 208 -27.18 13.63 -6.64
C PHE A 208 -28.04 14.49 -7.58
N ARG A 209 -28.90 13.87 -8.38
CA ARG A 209 -29.87 14.59 -9.26
C ARG A 209 -31.25 14.70 -8.62
#